data_6d71328f5d2afd85649b3567a0c2daf7
#
_entry.id   6d71328f5d2afd85649b3567a0c2daf7
#
_cell.length_a   1.000
_cell.length_b   1.000
_cell.length_c   1.000
_cell.angle_alpha   90.00
_cell.angle_beta   90.00
_cell.angle_gamma   90.00
#
_symmetry.space_group_name_H-M   'P 1'
#
loop_
_entity.id
_entity.type
_entity.pdbx_description
1 polymer ?
#
loop_
_entity_poly.entity_id
_entity_poly.type
_entity_poly.pdbx_seq_one_letter_code
_entity_poly.pdbx_strand_id
1 'polypeptide(L)'
;MEVKSEKNFELNANIATVWNVLINPEKVVTCVPGAELTDTIDENHLKGTVKIKIGPVTAKFNGDVEIEKRDTSDYELAMTGKGSDISGKGGASMSMWLKLNALETRTKVCCRMTVSITGRIAQFGARMIEAVNNKMFEQFISNFTHMMAQENGDERNEGRTSDVEPVKAASLVGSVIVSELQKKFSKK
;
A
#
# COMPACT_ATOMS: atom_id res chain seq x y z
N MET A 1 11.14 22.48 2.79
CA MET A 1 11.41 21.99 1.42
C MET A 1 10.18 21.24 0.95
N GLU A 2 9.74 21.48 -0.28
CA GLU A 2 8.52 20.93 -0.84
C GLU A 2 8.83 20.12 -2.09
N VAL A 3 8.17 18.96 -2.24
CA VAL A 3 8.23 18.07 -3.40
C VAL A 3 6.81 17.78 -3.83
N LYS A 4 6.54 17.92 -5.15
CA LYS A 4 5.25 17.61 -5.76
C LYS A 4 5.39 16.40 -6.65
N SER A 5 4.39 15.53 -6.64
CA SER A 5 4.32 14.37 -7.51
C SER A 5 2.90 14.18 -8.07
N GLU A 6 2.86 13.73 -9.30
CA GLU A 6 1.63 13.28 -9.94
C GLU A 6 1.87 11.88 -10.52
N LYS A 7 0.95 10.97 -10.24
CA LYS A 7 1.02 9.58 -10.69
C LYS A 7 -0.34 9.16 -11.24
N ASN A 8 -0.28 8.48 -12.36
CA ASN A 8 -1.43 7.86 -13.00
C ASN A 8 -1.11 6.38 -13.21
N PHE A 9 -2.01 5.49 -12.82
CA PHE A 9 -1.87 4.05 -13.03
C PHE A 9 -3.23 3.39 -13.20
N GLU A 10 -3.25 2.16 -13.70
CA GLU A 10 -4.47 1.40 -13.94
C GLU A 10 -4.47 0.12 -13.11
N LEU A 11 -5.66 -0.27 -12.68
CA LEU A 11 -5.93 -1.48 -11.90
C LEU A 11 -6.94 -2.34 -12.63
N ASN A 12 -6.69 -3.65 -12.69
CA ASN A 12 -7.60 -4.63 -13.27
C ASN A 12 -8.73 -4.99 -12.30
N ALA A 13 -9.51 -4.00 -11.90
CA ALA A 13 -10.64 -4.13 -11.00
C ALA A 13 -11.68 -3.05 -11.34
N ASN A 14 -12.94 -3.30 -11.01
CA ASN A 14 -14.00 -2.29 -11.17
C ASN A 14 -13.81 -1.15 -10.16
N ILE A 15 -14.34 0.02 -10.49
CA ILE A 15 -14.14 1.26 -9.72
C ILE A 15 -14.70 1.17 -8.30
N ALA A 16 -15.80 0.47 -8.08
CA ALA A 16 -16.41 0.34 -6.76
C ALA A 16 -15.54 -0.52 -5.83
N THR A 17 -14.98 -1.62 -6.34
CA THR A 17 -14.05 -2.48 -5.58
C THR A 17 -12.78 -1.71 -5.21
N VAL A 18 -12.17 -0.98 -6.16
CA VAL A 18 -11.00 -0.14 -5.89
C VAL A 18 -11.31 0.91 -4.84
N TRP A 19 -12.45 1.59 -4.95
CA TRP A 19 -12.89 2.61 -4.02
C TRP A 19 -13.05 2.07 -2.60
N ASN A 20 -13.76 0.95 -2.44
CA ASN A 20 -14.01 0.33 -1.13
C ASN A 20 -12.73 -0.05 -0.40
N VAL A 21 -11.69 -0.45 -1.13
CA VAL A 21 -10.37 -0.74 -0.53
C VAL A 21 -9.64 0.55 -0.18
N LEU A 22 -9.65 1.55 -1.05
CA LEU A 22 -8.96 2.83 -0.84
C LEU A 22 -9.50 3.64 0.34
N ILE A 23 -10.79 3.59 0.60
CA ILE A 23 -11.41 4.29 1.73
C ILE A 23 -11.35 3.50 3.05
N ASN A 24 -10.84 2.28 3.04
CA ASN A 24 -10.64 1.47 4.23
C ASN A 24 -9.22 1.67 4.78
N PRO A 25 -9.02 2.38 5.91
CA PRO A 25 -7.69 2.70 6.44
C PRO A 25 -6.89 1.46 6.82
N GLU A 26 -7.54 0.43 7.38
CA GLU A 26 -6.89 -0.80 7.82
C GLU A 26 -6.31 -1.59 6.63
N LYS A 27 -7.04 -1.59 5.50
CA LYS A 27 -6.57 -2.23 4.27
C LYS A 27 -5.48 -1.41 3.60
N VAL A 28 -5.74 -0.12 3.35
CA VAL A 28 -4.84 0.71 2.56
C VAL A 28 -3.49 0.96 3.24
N VAL A 29 -3.45 1.05 4.57
CA VAL A 29 -2.20 1.25 5.31
C VAL A 29 -1.20 0.12 5.08
N THR A 30 -1.66 -1.12 4.90
CA THR A 30 -0.79 -2.27 4.63
C THR A 30 -0.05 -2.17 3.30
N CYS A 31 -0.56 -1.36 2.38
CA CYS A 31 0.08 -1.09 1.10
C CYS A 31 1.14 0.00 1.17
N VAL A 32 1.11 0.85 2.22
CA VAL A 32 2.07 1.96 2.39
C VAL A 32 3.36 1.45 3.03
N PRO A 33 4.52 1.51 2.34
CA PRO A 33 5.76 0.95 2.87
C PRO A 33 6.18 1.58 4.18
N GLY A 34 6.34 0.75 5.22
CA GLY A 34 6.80 1.18 6.54
C GLY A 34 5.79 1.96 7.37
N ALA A 35 4.52 2.02 6.93
CA ALA A 35 3.43 2.63 7.69
C ALA A 35 2.71 1.61 8.58
N GLU A 36 2.22 2.10 9.70
CA GLU A 36 1.39 1.36 10.65
C GLU A 36 0.28 2.29 11.16
N LEU A 37 -0.96 1.84 11.11
CA LEU A 37 -2.09 2.52 11.76
C LEU A 37 -2.01 2.25 13.25
N THR A 38 -1.99 3.31 14.06
CA THR A 38 -1.90 3.19 15.53
C THR A 38 -3.21 3.47 16.24
N ASP A 39 -4.06 4.31 15.64
CA ASP A 39 -5.35 4.66 16.20
C ASP A 39 -6.29 5.20 15.12
N THR A 40 -7.58 4.96 15.28
CA THR A 40 -8.66 5.53 14.46
C THR A 40 -9.55 6.35 15.40
N ILE A 41 -9.35 7.68 15.38
CA ILE A 41 -10.09 8.58 16.25
C ILE A 41 -11.57 8.64 15.84
N ASP A 42 -11.79 8.81 14.54
CA ASP A 42 -13.09 8.77 13.89
C ASP A 42 -12.92 8.43 12.39
N GLU A 43 -13.99 8.52 11.60
CA GLU A 43 -13.98 8.20 10.16
C GLU A 43 -13.02 9.06 9.34
N ASN A 44 -12.66 10.25 9.81
CA ASN A 44 -11.83 11.20 9.09
C ASN A 44 -10.47 11.46 9.75
N HIS A 45 -10.30 11.07 11.01
CA HIS A 45 -9.08 11.34 11.77
C HIS A 45 -8.39 10.05 12.19
N LEU A 46 -7.20 9.85 11.64
CA LEU A 46 -6.38 8.65 11.83
C LEU A 46 -5.03 9.01 12.42
N LYS A 47 -4.46 8.12 13.24
CA LYS A 47 -3.08 8.22 13.70
C LYS A 47 -2.26 7.04 13.23
N GLY A 48 -1.01 7.30 12.93
CA GLY A 48 -0.11 6.26 12.48
C GLY A 48 1.35 6.59 12.67
N THR A 49 2.16 5.62 12.37
CA THR A 49 3.61 5.82 12.27
C THR A 49 4.08 5.47 10.88
N VAL A 50 5.14 6.11 10.42
CA VAL A 50 5.81 5.71 9.18
C VAL A 50 7.32 5.70 9.39
N LYS A 51 7.97 4.63 8.94
CA LYS A 51 9.42 4.44 8.98
C LYS A 51 9.96 4.52 7.56
N ILE A 52 10.82 5.50 7.31
CA ILE A 52 11.35 5.80 5.97
C ILE A 52 12.87 5.79 6.02
N LYS A 53 13.50 5.11 5.04
CA LYS A 53 14.94 5.12 4.85
C LYS A 53 15.32 6.17 3.79
N ILE A 54 16.11 7.16 4.20
CA ILE A 54 16.58 8.27 3.36
C ILE A 54 18.11 8.22 3.33
N GLY A 55 18.66 7.62 2.25
CA GLY A 55 20.09 7.35 2.19
C GLY A 55 20.56 6.48 3.36
N PRO A 56 21.58 6.91 4.15
CA PRO A 56 22.08 6.17 5.30
C PRO A 56 21.20 6.34 6.56
N VAL A 57 20.22 7.25 6.55
CA VAL A 57 19.39 7.60 7.72
C VAL A 57 18.04 6.89 7.63
N THR A 58 17.59 6.36 8.76
CA THR A 58 16.22 5.92 8.96
C THR A 58 15.50 6.95 9.83
N ALA A 59 14.44 7.55 9.29
CA ALA A 59 13.54 8.44 10.01
C ALA A 59 12.26 7.70 10.38
N LYS A 60 11.74 7.96 11.58
CA LYS A 60 10.43 7.47 12.02
C LYS A 60 9.59 8.67 12.43
N PHE A 61 8.41 8.78 11.84
CA PHE A 61 7.45 9.84 12.14
C PHE A 61 6.24 9.25 12.86
N ASN A 62 5.78 9.97 13.87
CA ASN A 62 4.42 9.82 14.37
C ASN A 62 3.57 10.88 13.69
N GLY A 63 2.43 10.49 13.16
CA GLY A 63 1.62 11.36 12.32
C GLY A 63 0.13 11.23 12.55
N ASP A 64 -0.55 12.30 12.22
CA ASP A 64 -1.99 12.42 12.14
C ASP A 64 -2.36 12.59 10.67
N VAL A 65 -3.43 11.92 10.24
CA VAL A 65 -4.01 12.03 8.89
C VAL A 65 -5.46 12.46 9.04
N GLU A 66 -5.83 13.47 8.27
CA GLU A 66 -7.19 13.99 8.17
C GLU A 66 -7.72 13.79 6.75
N ILE A 67 -8.86 13.13 6.63
CA ILE A 67 -9.59 12.99 5.35
C ILE A 67 -10.50 14.21 5.21
N GLU A 68 -10.11 15.12 4.33
CA GLU A 68 -10.82 16.39 4.08
C GLU A 68 -12.03 16.22 3.14
N LYS A 69 -11.93 15.25 2.23
CA LYS A 69 -13.00 14.93 1.27
C LYS A 69 -13.05 13.43 1.01
N ARG A 70 -14.26 12.88 1.07
CA ARG A 70 -14.59 11.50 0.65
C ARG A 70 -15.86 11.53 -0.15
N ASP A 71 -15.73 11.60 -1.46
CA ASP A 71 -16.86 11.71 -2.38
C ASP A 71 -17.02 10.40 -3.15
N THR A 72 -18.01 9.60 -2.73
CA THR A 72 -18.32 8.31 -3.36
C THR A 72 -19.02 8.47 -4.70
N SER A 73 -19.72 9.58 -4.94
CA SER A 73 -20.40 9.80 -6.22
C SER A 73 -19.42 10.13 -7.35
N ASP A 74 -18.38 10.88 -7.01
CA ASP A 74 -17.32 11.27 -7.96
C ASP A 74 -16.03 10.43 -7.82
N TYR A 75 -16.01 9.50 -6.86
CA TYR A 75 -14.83 8.69 -6.50
C TYR A 75 -13.59 9.55 -6.28
N GLU A 76 -13.75 10.57 -5.45
CA GLU A 76 -12.70 11.55 -5.13
C GLU A 76 -12.37 11.54 -3.64
N LEU A 77 -11.08 11.50 -3.34
CA LEU A 77 -10.54 11.52 -1.99
C LEU A 77 -9.51 12.62 -1.85
N ALA A 78 -9.61 13.44 -0.81
CA ALA A 78 -8.57 14.38 -0.43
C ALA A 78 -8.23 14.18 1.04
N MET A 79 -6.93 14.23 1.35
CA MET A 79 -6.45 14.09 2.71
C MET A 79 -5.19 14.91 2.95
N THR A 80 -4.99 15.28 4.20
CA THR A 80 -3.74 15.87 4.68
C THR A 80 -3.14 15.00 5.78
N GLY A 81 -1.84 15.10 5.94
CA GLY A 81 -1.11 14.41 7.00
C GLY A 81 -0.04 15.31 7.58
N LYS A 82 0.20 15.20 8.88
CA LYS A 82 1.28 15.89 9.59
C LYS A 82 2.01 14.88 10.46
N GLY A 83 3.33 14.87 10.38
CA GLY A 83 4.16 13.95 11.13
C GLY A 83 5.34 14.68 11.80
N SER A 84 5.66 14.27 13.01
CA SER A 84 6.84 14.70 13.74
C SER A 84 7.84 13.56 13.82
N ASP A 85 9.10 13.84 13.47
CA ASP A 85 10.19 12.88 13.67
C ASP A 85 10.33 12.58 15.16
N ILE A 86 10.35 11.31 15.53
CA ILE A 86 10.43 10.88 16.94
C ILE A 86 11.73 11.32 17.63
N SER A 87 12.77 11.66 16.86
CA SER A 87 14.01 12.23 17.40
C SER A 87 13.91 13.73 17.68
N GLY A 88 12.76 14.36 17.40
CA GLY A 88 12.51 15.78 17.60
C GLY A 88 13.27 16.72 16.64
N LYS A 89 13.83 16.20 15.56
CA LYS A 89 14.75 16.93 14.66
C LYS A 89 14.11 17.40 13.36
N GLY A 90 12.80 17.33 13.24
CA GLY A 90 12.09 17.78 12.05
C GLY A 90 10.66 17.29 11.99
N GLY A 91 10.01 17.59 10.88
CA GLY A 91 8.65 17.19 10.60
C GLY A 91 8.42 17.00 9.11
N ALA A 92 7.31 16.37 8.82
CA ALA A 92 6.79 16.20 7.48
C ALA A 92 5.32 16.59 7.45
N SER A 93 4.85 17.15 6.34
CA SER A 93 3.44 17.27 6.04
C SER A 93 3.17 16.82 4.62
N MET A 94 1.98 16.30 4.41
CA MET A 94 1.52 15.80 3.12
C MET A 94 0.12 16.36 2.83
N SER A 95 -0.15 16.73 1.59
CA SER A 95 -1.51 16.82 1.05
C SER A 95 -1.61 15.91 -0.15
N MET A 96 -2.71 15.16 -0.24
CA MET A 96 -2.98 14.23 -1.32
C MET A 96 -4.40 14.42 -1.85
N TRP A 97 -4.51 14.41 -3.15
CA TRP A 97 -5.77 14.33 -3.87
C TRP A 97 -5.74 13.14 -4.82
N LEU A 98 -6.81 12.37 -4.83
CA LEU A 98 -6.96 11.17 -5.63
C LEU A 98 -8.32 11.17 -6.29
N LYS A 99 -8.37 10.74 -7.56
CA LYS A 99 -9.60 10.51 -8.32
C LYS A 99 -9.53 9.20 -9.07
N LEU A 100 -10.61 8.44 -9.03
CA LEU A 100 -10.79 7.25 -9.84
C LEU A 100 -11.64 7.57 -11.07
N ASN A 101 -11.33 6.89 -12.18
CA ASN A 101 -12.10 6.94 -13.41
C ASN A 101 -12.32 5.52 -13.91
N ALA A 102 -13.57 5.16 -14.19
CA ALA A 102 -13.91 3.86 -14.74
C ALA A 102 -13.43 3.73 -16.19
N LEU A 103 -12.79 2.60 -16.51
CA LEU A 103 -12.44 2.18 -17.86
C LEU A 103 -13.05 0.78 -18.02
N GLU A 104 -14.00 0.58 -18.91
CA GLU A 104 -14.69 -0.71 -19.14
C GLU A 104 -14.59 -1.74 -18.00
N THR A 105 -13.48 -2.52 -17.95
CA THR A 105 -13.19 -3.55 -16.92
C THR A 105 -12.09 -3.14 -15.94
N ARG A 106 -11.54 -1.93 -16.04
CA ARG A 106 -10.40 -1.43 -15.27
C ARG A 106 -10.73 -0.11 -14.61
N THR A 107 -9.88 0.29 -13.71
CA THR A 107 -9.97 1.60 -13.05
C THR A 107 -8.66 2.36 -13.24
N LYS A 108 -8.76 3.58 -13.75
CA LYS A 108 -7.64 4.53 -13.77
C LYS A 108 -7.63 5.33 -12.48
N VAL A 109 -6.49 5.33 -11.80
CA VAL A 109 -6.23 6.12 -10.59
C VAL A 109 -5.36 7.32 -10.97
N CYS A 110 -5.83 8.52 -10.66
CA CYS A 110 -5.08 9.76 -10.79
C CYS A 110 -4.79 10.27 -9.37
N CYS A 111 -3.52 10.45 -9.02
CA CYS A 111 -3.12 10.92 -7.70
C CYS A 111 -2.14 12.08 -7.81
N ARG A 112 -2.41 13.15 -7.07
CA ARG A 112 -1.50 14.29 -6.87
C ARG A 112 -1.15 14.38 -5.40
N MET A 113 0.13 14.55 -5.09
CA MET A 113 0.63 14.63 -3.74
C MET A 113 1.69 15.73 -3.63
N THR A 114 1.60 16.49 -2.56
CA THR A 114 2.63 17.46 -2.14
C THR A 114 3.16 17.03 -0.78
N VAL A 115 4.47 16.92 -0.65
CA VAL A 115 5.16 16.58 0.61
C VAL A 115 6.07 17.71 0.98
N SER A 116 5.94 18.23 2.20
CA SER A 116 6.81 19.25 2.76
C SER A 116 7.61 18.67 3.92
N ILE A 117 8.92 18.85 3.90
CA ILE A 117 9.86 18.33 4.91
C ILE A 117 10.60 19.49 5.57
N THR A 118 10.74 19.42 6.88
CA THR A 118 11.48 20.37 7.71
C THR A 118 12.56 19.70 8.56
N GLY A 119 13.45 20.49 9.14
CA GLY A 119 14.51 20.01 10.02
C GLY A 119 15.66 19.33 9.28
N ARG A 120 16.34 18.39 9.97
CA ARG A 120 17.58 17.76 9.46
C ARG A 120 17.37 16.94 8.19
N ILE A 121 16.19 16.35 8.01
CA ILE A 121 15.87 15.55 6.83
C ILE A 121 15.83 16.43 5.57
N ALA A 122 15.40 17.68 5.68
CA ALA A 122 15.42 18.63 4.57
C ALA A 122 16.84 18.90 4.02
N GLN A 123 17.88 18.66 4.82
CA GLN A 123 19.28 18.86 4.40
C GLN A 123 19.76 17.83 3.35
N PHE A 124 19.08 16.72 3.18
CA PHE A 124 19.38 15.75 2.11
C PHE A 124 19.07 16.28 0.71
N GLY A 125 18.35 17.40 0.61
CA GLY A 125 18.03 18.05 -0.66
C GLY A 125 16.84 17.43 -1.40
N ALA A 126 16.26 18.25 -2.28
CA ALA A 126 15.02 17.89 -2.99
C ALA A 126 15.14 16.60 -3.79
N ARG A 127 16.25 16.37 -4.49
CA ARG A 127 16.46 15.16 -5.32
C ARG A 127 16.38 13.87 -4.51
N MET A 128 16.95 13.84 -3.30
CA MET A 128 16.91 12.65 -2.45
C MET A 128 15.50 12.41 -1.94
N ILE A 129 14.80 13.45 -1.50
CA ILE A 129 13.40 13.33 -1.02
C ILE A 129 12.47 12.91 -2.16
N GLU A 130 12.65 13.46 -3.35
CA GLU A 130 11.89 13.08 -4.55
C GLU A 130 12.12 11.61 -4.93
N ALA A 131 13.37 11.14 -4.89
CA ALA A 131 13.70 9.74 -5.17
C ALA A 131 13.04 8.79 -4.14
N VAL A 132 13.05 9.15 -2.85
CA VAL A 132 12.38 8.37 -1.79
C VAL A 132 10.87 8.38 -2.00
N ASN A 133 10.27 9.54 -2.27
CA ASN A 133 8.83 9.66 -2.54
C ASN A 133 8.40 8.82 -3.73
N ASN A 134 9.14 8.86 -4.84
CA ASN A 134 8.86 8.05 -6.02
C ASN A 134 8.94 6.55 -5.69
N LYS A 135 9.97 6.10 -4.98
CA LYS A 135 10.12 4.71 -4.58
C LYS A 135 8.98 4.23 -3.67
N MET A 136 8.58 5.05 -2.70
CA MET A 136 7.44 4.72 -1.83
C MET A 136 6.15 4.58 -2.64
N PHE A 137 5.96 5.47 -3.61
CA PHE A 137 4.78 5.44 -4.48
C PHE A 137 4.75 4.19 -5.36
N GLU A 138 5.89 3.81 -5.97
CA GLU A 138 6.03 2.59 -6.76
C GLU A 138 5.74 1.33 -5.93
N GLN A 139 6.26 1.27 -4.71
CA GLN A 139 5.98 0.16 -3.79
C GLN A 139 4.51 0.12 -3.36
N PHE A 140 3.91 1.28 -3.09
CA PHE A 140 2.47 1.36 -2.81
C PHE A 140 1.65 0.81 -3.97
N ILE A 141 1.90 1.26 -5.22
CA ILE A 141 1.19 0.77 -6.40
C ILE A 141 1.34 -0.75 -6.54
N SER A 142 2.56 -1.28 -6.37
CA SER A 142 2.81 -2.73 -6.44
C SER A 142 2.03 -3.50 -5.38
N ASN A 143 2.09 -3.07 -4.12
CA ASN A 143 1.39 -3.70 -3.00
C ASN A 143 -0.13 -3.63 -3.20
N PHE A 144 -0.64 -2.46 -3.60
CA PHE A 144 -2.06 -2.25 -3.81
C PHE A 144 -2.60 -3.08 -4.98
N THR A 145 -1.85 -3.17 -6.08
CA THR A 145 -2.20 -4.03 -7.22
C THR A 145 -2.27 -5.50 -6.80
N HIS A 146 -1.32 -5.94 -5.97
CA HIS A 146 -1.32 -7.32 -5.44
C HIS A 146 -2.52 -7.58 -4.53
N MET A 147 -2.84 -6.66 -3.63
CA MET A 147 -4.03 -6.72 -2.78
C MET A 147 -5.31 -6.80 -3.61
N MET A 148 -5.46 -5.96 -4.63
CA MET A 148 -6.61 -5.97 -5.52
C MET A 148 -6.77 -7.28 -6.29
N ALA A 149 -5.67 -7.95 -6.64
CA ALA A 149 -5.72 -9.25 -7.29
C ALA A 149 -6.24 -10.36 -6.35
N GLN A 150 -5.93 -10.26 -5.06
CA GLN A 150 -6.45 -11.18 -4.03
C GLN A 150 -7.94 -10.95 -3.77
N GLU A 151 -8.38 -9.72 -3.58
CA GLU A 151 -9.80 -9.37 -3.40
C GLU A 151 -10.66 -9.86 -4.58
N ASN A 152 -10.21 -9.66 -5.83
CA ASN A 152 -10.89 -10.18 -7.01
C ASN A 152 -10.89 -11.73 -7.11
N GLY A 153 -9.94 -12.40 -6.48
CA GLY A 153 -9.86 -13.88 -6.39
C GLY A 153 -10.89 -14.44 -5.43
N ASP A 154 -11.09 -13.79 -4.29
CA ASP A 154 -12.07 -14.19 -3.27
C ASP A 154 -13.50 -13.97 -3.75
N GLU A 155 -13.83 -12.88 -4.44
CA GLU A 155 -15.15 -12.64 -5.04
C GLU A 155 -15.55 -13.74 -6.06
N ARG A 156 -14.59 -14.35 -6.76
CA ARG A 156 -14.85 -15.47 -7.68
C ARG A 156 -15.12 -16.79 -6.96
N ASN A 157 -14.65 -16.94 -5.72
CA ASN A 157 -14.87 -18.14 -4.91
C ASN A 157 -16.21 -18.11 -4.14
N GLU A 158 -16.69 -16.95 -3.74
CA GLU A 158 -18.01 -16.83 -3.09
C GLU A 158 -19.19 -17.13 -4.03
N GLY A 159 -18.98 -17.01 -5.35
CA GLY A 159 -19.97 -17.38 -6.39
C GLY A 159 -20.03 -18.88 -6.75
N ARG A 160 -19.19 -19.73 -6.17
CA ARG A 160 -19.12 -21.17 -6.41
C ARG A 160 -19.36 -21.98 -5.14
N THR A 161 -20.53 -21.84 -4.55
CA THR A 161 -21.05 -22.84 -3.61
C THR A 161 -21.81 -23.90 -4.41
N SER A 162 -21.14 -24.96 -4.83
CA SER A 162 -21.71 -26.31 -4.91
C SER A 162 -20.62 -27.32 -5.23
N ASP A 163 -20.50 -28.31 -4.34
CA ASP A 163 -19.93 -29.63 -4.50
C ASP A 163 -18.47 -29.76 -5.02
N VAL A 164 -17.52 -29.67 -4.11
CA VAL A 164 -16.27 -30.44 -4.22
C VAL A 164 -15.96 -31.07 -2.85
N GLU A 165 -15.96 -32.40 -2.78
CA GLU A 165 -15.50 -33.18 -1.63
C GLU A 165 -14.06 -32.76 -1.21
N PRO A 166 -13.71 -32.84 0.09
CA PRO A 166 -12.38 -32.48 0.54
C PRO A 166 -11.34 -33.48 0.05
N VAL A 167 -10.53 -33.07 -0.91
CA VAL A 167 -9.33 -33.82 -1.29
C VAL A 167 -8.35 -33.79 -0.13
N LYS A 168 -8.14 -34.98 0.48
CA LYS A 168 -7.18 -35.18 1.56
C LYS A 168 -5.77 -34.78 1.10
N ALA A 169 -5.27 -33.67 1.60
CA ALA A 169 -3.92 -33.16 1.36
C ALA A 169 -2.81 -33.95 2.08
N ALA A 170 -2.92 -35.29 2.15
CA ALA A 170 -1.97 -36.16 2.87
C ALA A 170 -1.09 -37.05 1.96
N SER A 171 -1.18 -36.92 0.62
CA SER A 171 -0.46 -37.87 -0.26
C SER A 171 0.60 -37.23 -1.19
N LEU A 172 0.85 -35.92 -1.12
CA LEU A 172 1.80 -35.25 -2.03
C LEU A 172 3.16 -34.90 -1.41
N VAL A 173 3.38 -35.11 -0.11
CA VAL A 173 4.67 -34.82 0.55
C VAL A 173 5.58 -36.06 0.61
N GLY A 174 5.05 -37.26 0.36
CA GLY A 174 5.81 -38.52 0.46
C GLY A 174 6.64 -38.90 -0.77
N SER A 175 6.35 -38.36 -1.96
CA SER A 175 6.99 -38.85 -3.19
C SER A 175 8.23 -38.09 -3.64
N VAL A 176 8.46 -36.87 -3.13
CA VAL A 176 9.62 -36.05 -3.53
C VAL A 176 10.86 -36.37 -2.71
N ILE A 177 10.71 -36.81 -1.46
CA ILE A 177 11.85 -37.10 -0.56
C ILE A 177 12.47 -38.46 -0.84
N VAL A 178 11.72 -39.44 -1.38
CA VAL A 178 12.24 -40.80 -1.65
C VAL A 178 13.08 -40.85 -2.92
N SER A 179 12.81 -39.99 -3.93
CA SER A 179 13.57 -40.00 -5.18
C SER A 179 14.97 -39.36 -5.10
N GLU A 180 15.20 -38.47 -4.13
CA GLU A 180 16.52 -37.86 -3.94
C GLU A 180 17.47 -38.71 -3.08
N LEU A 181 16.93 -39.54 -2.19
CA LEU A 181 17.76 -40.44 -1.36
C LEU A 181 18.27 -41.66 -2.14
N GLN A 182 17.52 -42.16 -3.12
CA GLN A 182 17.98 -43.29 -3.95
C GLN A 182 19.10 -42.92 -4.95
N LYS A 183 19.22 -41.66 -5.36
CA LYS A 183 20.32 -41.20 -6.24
C LYS A 183 21.67 -41.06 -5.53
N LYS A 184 21.70 -40.99 -4.21
CA LYS A 184 22.95 -40.85 -3.41
C LYS A 184 23.58 -42.16 -3.02
N PHE A 185 22.90 -43.30 -3.11
CA PHE A 185 23.43 -44.60 -2.72
C PHE A 185 23.80 -45.53 -3.88
N SER A 186 23.66 -45.09 -5.14
CA SER A 186 24.02 -45.91 -6.31
C SER A 186 25.32 -45.48 -7.01
N LYS A 187 26.22 -44.77 -6.27
CA LYS A 187 27.58 -44.48 -6.74
C LYS A 187 28.57 -44.80 -5.59
N LYS A 188 28.82 -46.09 -5.41
CA LYS A 188 30.06 -46.58 -4.83
C LYS A 188 30.33 -47.98 -5.36
#